data_e0f27e13402feb4c24951b89fe71255d
#
_entry.id   e0f27e13402feb4c24951b89fe71255d
#
_cell.length_a   1.000
_cell.length_b   1.000
_cell.length_c   1.000
_cell.angle_alpha   90.00
_cell.angle_beta   90.00
_cell.angle_gamma   90.00
#
_symmetry.space_group_name_H-M   'P 1'
#
loop_
_entity.id
_entity.type
_entity.pdbx_description
1 polymer ?
#
loop_
_entity_poly.entity_id
_entity_poly.type
_entity_poly.pdbx_seq_one_letter_code
_entity_poly.pdbx_strand_id
1 'polypeptide(L)'
;QRLLGKEVKFPWGVDRNGINIEFTVEKKTGRKMRTYDRAEFLELCSETIEEYTKAMRNTAKRVGLSCDYENEYLTDAPDYRAVSQSIFVELFKSGDIVEDLRPNIYDPVEGTTIADAEIQRVQRETKLCNVKWQTEDGEEIIISTTRPEMICACGIVVVHPEDDRYGHLIGKRVKLPIEVAERDKYVEIASHPSVKMDFGSGILMVCSFGDQNDVSIFRELGLRPFVAINLDGEMTGIAGPLSGMKVIDARTRAIEILRTSGDLVSTEDRLQEVPVSERGGNPIEIILLKEWYVRQTHILDRLMELSKESRFIPERNRQYLHDWIDGISIDWPISRRRWYHTEVPIWYSEDRTKVVVPPRGSYVQPWRDSPPNNSEVVDRESKDTLGTYQELSSTLGKLIGEEKVFDTWMDSSNSNLYVSGYLTDPKLFDRAFPTSIRPQGKEIVRTWLYYTLLKSALLLDRPGFQSIWVDGLGMDPWGRKMSKSLGNGIDADSVLECGAGGRTGSWRIKGADGKQVVLKANKIGSECFRLWKACDAQVGDDFHINPEEIETKYYGVLTKIFNVARFA
;
A
#
# COMPACT_ATOMS: atom_id res chain seq x y z
N GLN A 1 4.82 -3.07 34.04
CA GLN A 1 6.02 -3.91 34.10
C GLN A 1 7.14 -3.21 34.88
N ARG A 2 7.42 -1.90 34.62
CA ARG A 2 8.41 -1.14 35.39
C ARG A 2 8.11 -1.15 36.88
N LEU A 3 6.84 -0.93 37.29
CA LEU A 3 6.42 -1.00 38.70
C LEU A 3 6.61 -2.40 39.34
N LEU A 4 6.76 -3.44 38.53
CA LEU A 4 7.08 -4.80 38.95
C LEU A 4 8.59 -5.09 38.93
N GLY A 5 9.42 -4.05 38.80
CA GLY A 5 10.88 -4.16 38.79
C GLY A 5 11.49 -4.77 37.53
N LYS A 6 10.72 -4.89 36.42
CA LYS A 6 11.23 -5.43 35.17
C LYS A 6 11.95 -4.36 34.36
N GLU A 7 13.01 -4.74 33.67
CA GLU A 7 13.62 -3.95 32.60
C GLU A 7 12.62 -3.82 31.45
N VAL A 8 12.32 -2.59 31.04
CA VAL A 8 11.36 -2.32 29.96
C VAL A 8 12.01 -1.44 28.91
N LYS A 9 12.27 -2.02 27.73
CA LYS A 9 12.68 -1.27 26.55
C LYS A 9 11.43 -0.85 25.77
N PHE A 10 11.13 0.44 25.80
CA PHE A 10 9.97 1.04 25.12
C PHE A 10 10.38 2.40 24.55
N PRO A 11 11.16 2.41 23.45
CA PRO A 11 11.58 3.65 22.82
C PRO A 11 10.40 4.34 22.13
N TRP A 12 10.45 5.66 22.04
CA TRP A 12 9.62 6.43 21.14
C TRP A 12 10.07 6.16 19.70
N GLY A 13 9.16 5.77 18.82
CA GLY A 13 9.45 5.50 17.43
C GLY A 13 8.53 6.30 16.51
N VAL A 14 9.07 6.90 15.45
CA VAL A 14 8.30 7.65 14.47
C VAL A 14 8.57 7.09 13.08
N ASP A 15 7.50 6.66 12.43
CA ASP A 15 7.52 6.32 11.01
C ASP A 15 7.49 7.62 10.20
N ARG A 16 8.62 7.91 9.54
CA ARG A 16 8.85 9.17 8.84
C ARG A 16 8.93 9.02 7.33
N ASN A 17 8.95 7.79 6.83
CA ASN A 17 8.91 7.51 5.40
C ASN A 17 7.46 7.53 4.90
N GLY A 18 7.24 8.06 3.71
CA GLY A 18 5.93 7.95 3.10
C GLY A 18 5.56 9.03 2.10
N ILE A 19 4.83 8.63 1.09
CA ILE A 19 4.31 9.47 0.00
C ILE A 19 3.49 10.67 0.51
N ASN A 20 2.87 10.57 1.70
CA ASN A 20 2.09 11.66 2.29
C ASN A 20 2.93 12.93 2.56
N ILE A 21 4.20 12.76 2.90
CA ILE A 21 5.12 13.89 3.12
C ILE A 21 5.43 14.57 1.80
N GLU A 22 5.72 13.80 0.76
CA GLU A 22 5.94 14.32 -0.58
C GLU A 22 4.74 15.10 -1.10
N PHE A 23 3.52 14.58 -0.94
CA PHE A 23 2.29 15.30 -1.29
C PHE A 23 2.09 16.57 -0.47
N THR A 24 2.49 16.55 0.80
CA THR A 24 2.43 17.76 1.63
C THR A 24 3.37 18.83 1.10
N VAL A 25 4.59 18.46 0.71
CA VAL A 25 5.55 19.37 0.08
C VAL A 25 5.03 19.86 -1.27
N GLU A 26 4.56 18.98 -2.14
CA GLU A 26 3.96 19.35 -3.43
C GLU A 26 2.80 20.35 -3.24
N LYS A 27 1.94 20.13 -2.26
CA LYS A 27 0.82 21.01 -1.94
C LYS A 27 1.26 22.35 -1.36
N LYS A 28 2.23 22.35 -0.43
CA LYS A 28 2.78 23.58 0.17
C LYS A 28 3.45 24.48 -0.88
N THR A 29 4.16 23.88 -1.83
CA THR A 29 4.97 24.60 -2.81
C THR A 29 4.25 24.84 -4.15
N GLY A 30 3.18 24.12 -4.45
CA GLY A 30 2.47 24.14 -5.73
C GLY A 30 3.25 23.49 -6.88
N ARG A 31 4.37 22.80 -6.61
CA ARG A 31 5.25 22.17 -7.61
C ARG A 31 5.26 20.66 -7.44
N LYS A 32 5.28 19.90 -8.55
CA LYS A 32 5.37 18.45 -8.53
C LYS A 32 6.79 17.96 -8.26
N MET A 33 6.96 16.85 -7.54
CA MET A 33 8.25 16.23 -7.18
C MET A 33 9.24 16.21 -8.38
N ARG A 34 8.81 15.73 -9.54
CA ARG A 34 9.66 15.58 -10.74
C ARG A 34 10.19 16.90 -11.32
N THR A 35 9.72 18.06 -10.83
CA THR A 35 10.20 19.38 -11.25
C THR A 35 11.31 19.93 -10.35
N TYR A 36 11.72 19.19 -9.34
CA TYR A 36 12.81 19.52 -8.43
C TYR A 36 14.09 18.77 -8.79
N ASP A 37 15.22 19.27 -8.30
CA ASP A 37 16.37 18.42 -8.04
C ASP A 37 16.03 17.44 -6.91
N ARG A 38 16.50 16.18 -7.00
CA ARG A 38 16.15 15.15 -6.03
C ARG A 38 16.63 15.49 -4.62
N ALA A 39 17.84 16.01 -4.48
CA ALA A 39 18.38 16.37 -3.17
C ALA A 39 17.63 17.54 -2.54
N GLU A 40 17.29 18.59 -3.31
CA GLU A 40 16.45 19.71 -2.87
C GLU A 40 15.09 19.23 -2.34
N PHE A 41 14.45 18.34 -3.08
CA PHE A 41 13.13 17.82 -2.69
C PHE A 41 13.19 16.98 -1.41
N LEU A 42 14.22 16.15 -1.25
CA LEU A 42 14.43 15.34 -0.04
C LEU A 42 14.66 16.22 1.20
N GLU A 43 15.36 17.35 1.05
CA GLU A 43 15.56 18.32 2.13
C GLU A 43 14.22 18.94 2.58
N LEU A 44 13.40 19.41 1.62
CA LEU A 44 12.06 19.93 1.91
C LEU A 44 11.16 18.92 2.61
N CYS A 45 11.24 17.65 2.23
CA CYS A 45 10.53 16.57 2.90
C CYS A 45 11.01 16.38 4.34
N SER A 46 12.32 16.36 4.56
CA SER A 46 12.94 16.23 5.88
C SER A 46 12.55 17.36 6.82
N GLU A 47 12.57 18.60 6.37
CA GLU A 47 12.13 19.78 7.14
C GLU A 47 10.64 19.66 7.49
N THR A 48 9.81 19.26 6.53
CA THR A 48 8.36 19.15 6.74
C THR A 48 8.02 18.08 7.77
N ILE A 49 8.65 16.90 7.72
CA ILE A 49 8.37 15.81 8.66
C ILE A 49 8.89 16.13 10.06
N GLU A 50 9.96 16.92 10.19
CA GLU A 50 10.49 17.33 11.49
C GLU A 50 9.50 18.18 12.29
N GLU A 51 8.75 19.07 11.62
CA GLU A 51 7.67 19.83 12.26
C GLU A 51 6.59 18.90 12.83
N TYR A 52 6.16 17.89 12.07
CA TYR A 52 5.16 16.91 12.53
C TYR A 52 5.71 16.01 13.64
N THR A 53 6.97 15.59 13.55
CA THR A 53 7.62 14.78 14.60
C THR A 53 7.63 15.49 15.95
N LYS A 54 7.96 16.79 15.97
CA LYS A 54 7.90 17.60 17.19
C LYS A 54 6.49 17.71 17.77
N ALA A 55 5.50 17.93 16.90
CA ALA A 55 4.10 18.01 17.33
C ALA A 55 3.63 16.68 17.92
N MET A 56 3.85 15.56 17.24
CA MET A 56 3.48 14.22 17.72
C MET A 56 4.14 13.87 19.05
N ARG A 57 5.44 14.19 19.22
CA ARG A 57 6.17 13.97 20.49
C ARG A 57 5.56 14.78 21.63
N ASN A 58 5.21 16.04 21.38
CA ASN A 58 4.56 16.89 22.38
C ASN A 58 3.18 16.35 22.77
N THR A 59 2.36 15.93 21.81
CA THR A 59 1.06 15.31 22.07
C THR A 59 1.21 14.05 22.91
N ALA A 60 2.16 13.16 22.57
CA ALA A 60 2.43 11.94 23.31
C ALA A 60 2.86 12.21 24.76
N LYS A 61 3.74 13.21 24.98
CA LYS A 61 4.15 13.64 26.33
C LYS A 61 2.97 14.20 27.13
N ARG A 62 2.10 14.99 26.50
CA ARG A 62 0.90 15.58 27.13
C ARG A 62 -0.14 14.52 27.50
N VAL A 63 -0.30 13.49 26.69
CA VAL A 63 -1.13 12.31 27.04
C VAL A 63 -0.49 11.50 28.19
N GLY A 64 0.78 11.71 28.48
CA GLY A 64 1.52 10.98 29.52
C GLY A 64 1.97 9.59 29.09
N LEU A 65 2.27 9.42 27.80
CA LEU A 65 2.88 8.19 27.31
C LEU A 65 4.32 8.10 27.85
N SER A 66 4.59 7.13 28.73
CA SER A 66 5.89 6.97 29.38
C SER A 66 6.80 6.03 28.59
N CYS A 67 7.18 6.42 27.39
CA CYS A 67 8.22 5.78 26.60
C CYS A 67 9.58 6.47 26.78
N ASP A 68 10.61 5.87 26.22
CA ASP A 68 11.96 6.44 26.19
C ASP A 68 12.08 7.39 25.02
N TYR A 69 12.06 8.70 25.29
CA TYR A 69 12.18 9.77 24.30
C TYR A 69 13.65 10.17 24.07
N GLU A 70 14.58 9.72 24.89
CA GLU A 70 16.01 10.02 24.75
C GLU A 70 16.66 9.06 23.75
N ASN A 71 16.22 7.81 23.73
CA ASN A 71 16.66 6.79 22.78
C ASN A 71 15.57 6.52 21.72
N GLU A 72 15.00 7.59 21.17
CA GLU A 72 14.03 7.47 20.08
C GLU A 72 14.66 6.92 18.80
N TYR A 73 13.85 6.33 17.95
CA TYR A 73 14.25 5.95 16.61
C TYR A 73 13.33 6.56 15.55
N LEU A 74 13.91 6.87 14.41
CA LEU A 74 13.23 7.47 13.25
C LEU A 74 13.47 6.56 12.05
N THR A 75 12.43 6.19 11.31
CA THR A 75 12.57 5.24 10.20
C THR A 75 13.36 5.80 9.01
N ASP A 76 13.54 7.12 8.93
CA ASP A 76 14.37 7.80 7.94
C ASP A 76 15.80 8.09 8.43
N ALA A 77 16.16 7.73 9.67
CA ALA A 77 17.51 7.90 10.18
C ALA A 77 18.49 6.91 9.49
N PRO A 78 19.76 7.31 9.25
CA PRO A 78 20.73 6.49 8.54
C PRO A 78 20.97 5.10 9.15
N ASP A 79 20.97 4.98 10.46
CA ASP A 79 21.15 3.72 11.19
C ASP A 79 19.94 2.77 11.02
N TYR A 80 18.72 3.31 11.03
CA TYR A 80 17.52 2.53 10.75
C TYR A 80 17.49 2.07 9.28
N ARG A 81 17.80 2.98 8.34
CA ARG A 81 17.88 2.66 6.90
C ARG A 81 18.96 1.64 6.60
N ALA A 82 20.10 1.67 7.32
CA ALA A 82 21.14 0.66 7.21
C ALA A 82 20.63 -0.75 7.56
N VAL A 83 19.79 -0.87 8.60
CA VAL A 83 19.14 -2.14 8.94
C VAL A 83 18.16 -2.57 7.87
N SER A 84 17.32 -1.66 7.37
CA SER A 84 16.37 -1.94 6.28
C SER A 84 17.06 -2.41 5.00
N GLN A 85 18.13 -1.74 4.59
CA GLN A 85 18.92 -2.13 3.42
C GLN A 85 19.65 -3.46 3.63
N SER A 86 20.16 -3.72 4.84
CA SER A 86 20.78 -5.01 5.15
C SER A 86 19.78 -6.18 5.07
N ILE A 87 18.57 -5.99 5.58
CA ILE A 87 17.49 -6.97 5.47
C ILE A 87 17.12 -7.22 4.00
N PHE A 88 17.04 -6.17 3.18
CA PHE A 88 16.84 -6.34 1.75
C PHE A 88 17.94 -7.19 1.11
N VAL A 89 19.21 -6.90 1.41
CA VAL A 89 20.35 -7.64 0.84
C VAL A 89 20.34 -9.11 1.29
N GLU A 90 20.03 -9.40 2.56
CA GLU A 90 19.90 -10.76 3.07
C GLU A 90 18.81 -11.54 2.33
N LEU A 91 17.62 -10.97 2.20
CA LEU A 91 16.50 -11.58 1.48
C LEU A 91 16.72 -11.66 -0.04
N PHE A 92 17.49 -10.74 -0.62
CA PHE A 92 17.91 -10.83 -2.02
C PHE A 92 18.86 -12.01 -2.25
N LYS A 93 19.84 -12.22 -1.35
CA LYS A 93 20.82 -13.32 -1.42
C LYS A 93 20.18 -14.68 -1.14
N SER A 94 19.13 -14.75 -0.29
CA SER A 94 18.34 -15.98 -0.10
C SER A 94 17.41 -16.31 -1.27
N GLY A 95 17.18 -15.36 -2.19
CA GLY A 95 16.24 -15.51 -3.29
C GLY A 95 14.78 -15.17 -2.95
N ASP A 96 14.53 -14.68 -1.74
CA ASP A 96 13.19 -14.24 -1.31
C ASP A 96 12.84 -12.84 -1.82
N ILE A 97 13.84 -12.04 -2.21
CA ILE A 97 13.64 -10.80 -2.96
C ILE A 97 14.14 -10.96 -4.39
N VAL A 98 13.29 -10.63 -5.34
CA VAL A 98 13.57 -10.71 -6.78
C VAL A 98 13.16 -9.44 -7.50
N GLU A 99 13.89 -9.10 -8.58
CA GLU A 99 13.46 -8.09 -9.54
C GLU A 99 12.85 -8.79 -10.75
N ASP A 100 11.60 -8.47 -11.08
CA ASP A 100 10.88 -9.15 -12.15
C ASP A 100 9.96 -8.20 -12.93
N LEU A 101 9.68 -8.57 -14.19
CA LEU A 101 8.76 -7.87 -15.07
C LEU A 101 7.37 -8.49 -14.92
N ARG A 102 6.50 -7.81 -14.19
CA ARG A 102 5.14 -8.31 -13.92
C ARG A 102 4.07 -7.24 -14.14
N PRO A 103 2.81 -7.64 -14.35
CA PRO A 103 1.69 -6.73 -14.20
C PRO A 103 1.63 -6.18 -12.78
N ASN A 104 1.61 -4.86 -12.66
CA ASN A 104 1.56 -4.16 -11.38
C ASN A 104 0.38 -3.21 -11.34
N ILE A 105 -0.24 -3.09 -10.19
CA ILE A 105 -1.20 -2.04 -9.91
C ILE A 105 -0.43 -0.73 -9.82
N TYR A 106 -0.88 0.27 -10.57
CA TYR A 106 -0.15 1.52 -10.76
C TYR A 106 -1.10 2.71 -10.73
N ASP A 107 -0.71 3.76 -10.04
CA ASP A 107 -1.37 5.06 -10.08
C ASP A 107 -0.63 5.98 -11.06
N PRO A 108 -1.20 6.26 -12.26
CA PRO A 108 -0.52 7.11 -13.24
C PRO A 108 -0.43 8.58 -12.82
N VAL A 109 -1.31 9.04 -11.93
CA VAL A 109 -1.29 10.43 -11.43
C VAL A 109 -0.15 10.63 -10.42
N GLU A 110 0.04 9.64 -9.55
CA GLU A 110 1.12 9.63 -8.57
C GLU A 110 2.44 9.12 -9.16
N GLY A 111 2.38 8.42 -10.28
CA GLY A 111 3.54 7.90 -10.99
C GLY A 111 4.24 6.75 -10.25
N THR A 112 3.51 5.92 -9.51
CA THR A 112 4.09 4.84 -8.68
C THR A 112 3.21 3.59 -8.63
N THR A 113 3.82 2.46 -8.29
CA THR A 113 3.14 1.20 -8.00
C THR A 113 2.40 1.28 -6.65
N ILE A 114 1.30 0.54 -6.56
CA ILE A 114 0.44 0.43 -5.38
C ILE A 114 0.42 -1.03 -4.93
N ALA A 115 0.56 -1.28 -3.62
CA ALA A 115 0.38 -2.63 -3.07
C ALA A 115 -1.12 -2.93 -2.87
N ASP A 116 -1.51 -4.21 -2.92
CA ASP A 116 -2.90 -4.65 -2.73
C ASP A 116 -3.54 -4.08 -1.45
N ALA A 117 -2.75 -4.00 -0.38
CA ALA A 117 -3.21 -3.46 0.91
C ALA A 117 -3.53 -1.95 0.88
N GLU A 118 -3.09 -1.24 -0.16
CA GLU A 118 -3.28 0.21 -0.35
C GLU A 118 -4.42 0.53 -1.35
N ILE A 119 -5.20 -0.47 -1.76
CA ILE A 119 -6.32 -0.31 -2.66
C ILE A 119 -7.60 -0.07 -1.86
N GLN A 120 -8.34 0.97 -2.23
CA GLN A 120 -9.71 1.19 -1.79
C GLN A 120 -10.68 0.95 -2.95
N ARG A 121 -11.90 0.51 -2.63
CA ARG A 121 -12.99 0.39 -3.59
C ARG A 121 -14.02 1.48 -3.32
N VAL A 122 -14.31 2.27 -4.34
CA VAL A 122 -15.27 3.37 -4.26
C VAL A 122 -16.39 3.19 -5.28
N GLN A 123 -17.60 3.52 -4.90
CA GLN A 123 -18.73 3.52 -5.83
C GLN A 123 -18.60 4.70 -6.80
N ARG A 124 -18.60 4.42 -8.10
CA ARG A 124 -18.61 5.43 -9.16
C ARG A 124 -19.65 5.11 -10.22
N GLU A 125 -20.22 6.14 -10.78
CA GLU A 125 -21.06 6.01 -11.98
C GLU A 125 -20.17 5.68 -13.19
N THR A 126 -20.52 4.60 -13.86
CA THR A 126 -19.85 4.11 -15.08
C THR A 126 -20.90 3.83 -16.16
N LYS A 127 -20.47 3.75 -17.41
CA LYS A 127 -21.33 3.35 -18.53
C LYS A 127 -20.99 1.94 -18.98
N LEU A 128 -21.95 1.04 -18.91
CA LEU A 128 -21.87 -0.26 -19.56
C LEU A 128 -22.22 -0.07 -21.03
N CYS A 129 -21.28 -0.33 -21.93
CA CYS A 129 -21.44 -0.21 -23.37
C CYS A 129 -21.71 -1.60 -23.96
N ASN A 130 -22.82 -1.78 -24.63
CA ASN A 130 -23.12 -2.97 -25.43
C ASN A 130 -22.62 -2.73 -26.85
N VAL A 131 -21.57 -3.43 -27.26
CA VAL A 131 -20.83 -3.21 -28.50
C VAL A 131 -21.03 -4.40 -29.44
N LYS A 132 -21.36 -4.11 -30.67
CA LYS A 132 -21.48 -5.09 -31.73
C LYS A 132 -20.09 -5.44 -32.26
N TRP A 133 -19.79 -6.74 -32.34
CA TRP A 133 -18.59 -7.31 -32.92
C TRP A 133 -19.01 -8.27 -34.04
N GLN A 134 -18.14 -8.46 -35.02
CA GLN A 134 -18.43 -9.30 -36.18
C GLN A 134 -17.38 -10.41 -36.33
N THR A 135 -17.83 -11.65 -36.41
CA THR A 135 -16.98 -12.81 -36.70
C THR A 135 -16.47 -12.79 -38.16
N GLU A 136 -15.44 -13.58 -38.46
CA GLU A 136 -14.89 -13.67 -39.82
C GLU A 136 -15.93 -14.18 -40.85
N ASP A 137 -16.89 -14.98 -40.42
CA ASP A 137 -18.00 -15.49 -41.26
C ASP A 137 -19.23 -14.56 -41.30
N GLY A 138 -19.12 -13.38 -40.67
CA GLY A 138 -20.13 -12.32 -40.75
C GLY A 138 -21.22 -12.39 -39.67
N GLU A 139 -21.14 -13.30 -38.71
CA GLU A 139 -22.06 -13.37 -37.58
C GLU A 139 -21.85 -12.20 -36.63
N GLU A 140 -22.91 -11.55 -36.16
CA GLU A 140 -22.89 -10.45 -35.23
C GLU A 140 -23.05 -10.96 -33.78
N ILE A 141 -22.16 -10.55 -32.89
CA ILE A 141 -22.23 -10.82 -31.45
C ILE A 141 -22.18 -9.52 -30.68
N ILE A 142 -22.77 -9.49 -29.48
CA ILE A 142 -22.74 -8.31 -28.59
C ILE A 142 -21.85 -8.61 -27.40
N ILE A 143 -20.91 -7.71 -27.14
CA ILE A 143 -20.04 -7.77 -25.98
C ILE A 143 -20.27 -6.52 -25.11
N SER A 144 -20.49 -6.74 -23.82
CA SER A 144 -20.74 -5.68 -22.84
C SER A 144 -19.45 -5.30 -22.12
N THR A 145 -19.10 -4.01 -22.12
CA THR A 145 -17.88 -3.53 -21.43
C THR A 145 -18.08 -2.17 -20.78
N THR A 146 -17.45 -1.94 -19.62
CA THR A 146 -17.34 -0.62 -19.01
C THR A 146 -16.06 0.11 -19.40
N ARG A 147 -15.17 -0.58 -20.17
CA ARG A 147 -13.86 -0.07 -20.59
C ARG A 147 -13.67 -0.21 -22.12
N PRO A 148 -14.47 0.50 -22.95
CA PRO A 148 -14.36 0.39 -24.41
C PRO A 148 -13.01 0.86 -24.95
N GLU A 149 -12.26 1.70 -24.22
CA GLU A 149 -10.89 2.09 -24.56
C GLU A 149 -9.92 0.90 -24.58
N MET A 150 -10.21 -0.17 -23.81
CA MET A 150 -9.37 -1.36 -23.72
C MET A 150 -9.60 -2.39 -24.83
N ILE A 151 -10.53 -2.15 -25.75
CA ILE A 151 -10.76 -3.02 -26.93
C ILE A 151 -9.45 -3.26 -27.69
N CYS A 152 -8.57 -2.26 -27.77
CA CYS A 152 -7.25 -2.37 -28.39
C CYS A 152 -6.32 -3.40 -27.72
N ALA A 153 -6.53 -3.72 -26.44
CA ALA A 153 -5.76 -4.70 -25.67
C ALA A 153 -6.44 -6.07 -25.56
N CYS A 154 -7.61 -6.26 -26.18
CA CYS A 154 -8.31 -7.53 -26.17
C CYS A 154 -7.45 -8.61 -26.84
N GLY A 155 -7.07 -9.65 -26.11
CA GLY A 155 -6.28 -10.78 -26.61
C GLY A 155 -7.12 -11.97 -27.02
N ILE A 156 -8.28 -12.13 -26.39
CA ILE A 156 -9.21 -13.23 -26.63
C ILE A 156 -10.61 -12.82 -26.18
N VAL A 157 -11.61 -13.39 -26.79
CA VAL A 157 -13.01 -13.34 -26.33
C VAL A 157 -13.37 -14.71 -25.77
N VAL A 158 -14.04 -14.73 -24.60
CA VAL A 158 -14.38 -16.00 -23.95
C VAL A 158 -15.87 -16.09 -23.63
N VAL A 159 -16.38 -17.32 -23.69
CA VAL A 159 -17.75 -17.72 -23.34
C VAL A 159 -17.71 -18.80 -22.27
N HIS A 160 -18.76 -18.95 -21.48
CA HIS A 160 -18.81 -20.05 -20.50
C HIS A 160 -18.95 -21.40 -21.23
N PRO A 161 -18.24 -22.47 -20.81
CA PRO A 161 -18.29 -23.77 -21.51
C PRO A 161 -19.67 -24.42 -21.46
N GLU A 162 -20.52 -24.10 -20.49
CA GLU A 162 -21.90 -24.60 -20.34
C GLU A 162 -22.94 -23.64 -20.91
N ASP A 163 -22.54 -22.58 -21.64
CA ASP A 163 -23.50 -21.66 -22.26
C ASP A 163 -23.83 -22.13 -23.68
N ASP A 164 -24.93 -22.84 -23.82
CA ASP A 164 -25.40 -23.40 -25.11
C ASP A 164 -25.64 -22.32 -26.17
N ARG A 165 -25.85 -21.07 -25.78
CA ARG A 165 -26.07 -19.96 -26.73
C ARG A 165 -24.86 -19.70 -27.63
N TYR A 166 -23.66 -19.94 -27.13
CA TYR A 166 -22.41 -19.51 -27.75
C TYR A 166 -21.43 -20.66 -28.05
N GLY A 167 -21.78 -21.91 -27.79
CA GLY A 167 -20.90 -23.06 -28.05
C GLY A 167 -20.43 -23.14 -29.50
N HIS A 168 -21.26 -22.71 -30.45
CA HIS A 168 -20.95 -22.68 -31.89
C HIS A 168 -19.94 -21.59 -32.31
N LEU A 169 -19.63 -20.65 -31.43
CA LEU A 169 -18.65 -19.57 -31.66
C LEU A 169 -17.22 -19.99 -31.29
N ILE A 170 -17.06 -21.04 -30.48
CA ILE A 170 -15.74 -21.48 -29.99
C ILE A 170 -14.86 -21.89 -31.18
N GLY A 171 -13.65 -21.36 -31.26
CA GLY A 171 -12.69 -21.55 -32.33
C GLY A 171 -12.87 -20.60 -33.54
N LYS A 172 -13.93 -19.80 -33.56
CA LYS A 172 -14.06 -18.71 -34.56
C LYS A 172 -13.20 -17.52 -34.16
N ARG A 173 -12.98 -16.62 -35.12
CA ARG A 173 -12.29 -15.33 -34.88
C ARG A 173 -13.27 -14.18 -35.04
N VAL A 174 -13.09 -13.16 -34.20
CA VAL A 174 -13.93 -11.96 -34.16
C VAL A 174 -13.10 -10.71 -34.35
N LYS A 175 -13.62 -9.76 -35.13
CA LYS A 175 -12.95 -8.50 -35.44
C LYS A 175 -13.13 -7.49 -34.32
N LEU A 176 -12.04 -6.80 -33.94
CA LEU A 176 -12.09 -5.67 -33.05
C LEU A 176 -12.87 -4.50 -33.70
N PRO A 177 -13.89 -3.92 -33.02
CA PRO A 177 -14.73 -2.86 -33.58
C PRO A 177 -14.06 -1.48 -33.63
N ILE A 178 -12.95 -1.30 -32.93
CA ILE A 178 -12.10 -0.09 -33.01
C ILE A 178 -10.83 -0.45 -33.75
N GLU A 179 -10.38 0.44 -34.64
CA GLU A 179 -9.13 0.26 -35.39
C GLU A 179 -7.92 0.20 -34.41
N VAL A 180 -7.04 -0.73 -34.67
CA VAL A 180 -5.82 -0.98 -33.88
C VAL A 180 -4.59 -0.91 -34.81
N ALA A 181 -3.44 -0.55 -34.21
CA ALA A 181 -2.17 -0.54 -34.92
C ALA A 181 -1.22 -1.60 -34.35
N GLU A 182 -0.27 -2.03 -35.19
CA GLU A 182 0.84 -2.93 -34.77
C GLU A 182 0.40 -4.32 -34.24
N ARG A 183 -0.84 -4.73 -34.50
CA ARG A 183 -1.38 -6.03 -34.07
C ARG A 183 -2.47 -6.52 -35.05
N ASP A 184 -2.80 -7.82 -34.95
CA ASP A 184 -3.95 -8.37 -35.66
C ASP A 184 -5.26 -7.76 -35.12
N LYS A 185 -6.14 -7.43 -36.06
CA LYS A 185 -7.49 -6.90 -35.75
C LYS A 185 -8.51 -8.01 -35.43
N TYR A 186 -8.14 -9.26 -35.53
CA TYR A 186 -8.97 -10.40 -35.17
C TYR A 186 -8.42 -11.10 -33.93
N VAL A 187 -9.32 -11.53 -33.06
CA VAL A 187 -9.01 -12.35 -31.90
C VAL A 187 -9.85 -13.62 -31.90
N GLU A 188 -9.36 -14.66 -31.25
CA GLU A 188 -10.05 -15.95 -31.16
C GLU A 188 -11.16 -15.90 -30.10
N ILE A 189 -12.19 -16.74 -30.29
CA ILE A 189 -13.23 -17.00 -29.29
C ILE A 189 -12.98 -18.38 -28.68
N ALA A 190 -12.79 -18.43 -27.37
CA ALA A 190 -12.58 -19.67 -26.63
C ALA A 190 -13.61 -19.84 -25.50
N SER A 191 -13.55 -20.95 -24.78
CA SER A 191 -14.35 -21.16 -23.57
C SER A 191 -13.51 -20.96 -22.30
N HIS A 192 -14.11 -20.34 -21.26
CA HIS A 192 -13.47 -20.21 -19.96
C HIS A 192 -14.50 -20.20 -18.83
N PRO A 193 -14.32 -20.98 -17.72
CA PRO A 193 -15.31 -21.12 -16.66
C PRO A 193 -15.51 -19.88 -15.79
N SER A 194 -14.63 -18.89 -15.86
CA SER A 194 -14.77 -17.63 -15.12
C SER A 194 -15.83 -16.69 -15.68
N VAL A 195 -16.36 -16.95 -16.87
CA VAL A 195 -17.38 -16.11 -17.51
C VAL A 195 -18.71 -16.27 -16.75
N LYS A 196 -19.34 -15.14 -16.41
CA LYS A 196 -20.69 -15.12 -15.81
C LYS A 196 -21.74 -15.06 -16.92
N MET A 197 -22.51 -16.14 -17.08
CA MET A 197 -23.51 -16.27 -18.16
C MET A 197 -24.65 -15.25 -18.07
N ASP A 198 -24.92 -14.72 -16.89
CA ASP A 198 -25.98 -13.74 -16.58
C ASP A 198 -25.49 -12.29 -16.53
N PHE A 199 -24.21 -12.04 -16.78
CA PHE A 199 -23.66 -10.69 -16.81
C PHE A 199 -23.55 -10.15 -18.23
N GLY A 200 -24.22 -9.03 -18.53
CA GLY A 200 -24.22 -8.41 -19.85
C GLY A 200 -24.78 -9.39 -20.90
N SER A 201 -24.01 -9.64 -21.94
CA SER A 201 -24.35 -10.61 -22.98
C SER A 201 -23.99 -12.07 -22.63
N GLY A 202 -23.19 -12.31 -21.59
CA GLY A 202 -22.58 -13.61 -21.32
C GLY A 202 -21.32 -13.89 -22.13
N ILE A 203 -20.84 -12.91 -22.89
CA ILE A 203 -19.59 -12.97 -23.65
C ILE A 203 -18.63 -11.94 -23.04
N LEU A 204 -17.41 -12.36 -22.71
CA LEU A 204 -16.39 -11.51 -22.08
C LEU A 204 -15.24 -11.24 -23.05
N MET A 205 -14.91 -9.96 -23.28
CA MET A 205 -13.62 -9.61 -23.86
C MET A 205 -12.56 -9.63 -22.76
N VAL A 206 -11.47 -10.33 -22.96
CA VAL A 206 -10.35 -10.40 -22.02
C VAL A 206 -9.21 -9.54 -22.55
N CYS A 207 -8.87 -8.51 -21.80
CA CYS A 207 -7.84 -7.53 -22.16
C CYS A 207 -6.55 -7.83 -21.39
N SER A 208 -5.38 -7.54 -21.97
CA SER A 208 -4.08 -7.88 -21.38
C SER A 208 -3.93 -7.45 -19.93
N PHE A 209 -4.39 -6.24 -19.61
CA PHE A 209 -4.27 -5.62 -18.30
C PHE A 209 -5.55 -4.85 -17.95
N GLY A 210 -6.71 -5.41 -18.28
CA GLY A 210 -8.01 -4.80 -18.02
C GLY A 210 -8.35 -4.77 -16.54
N ASP A 211 -8.24 -5.93 -15.89
CA ASP A 211 -8.34 -6.12 -14.44
C ASP A 211 -7.51 -7.35 -14.01
N GLN A 212 -7.57 -7.73 -12.73
CA GLN A 212 -6.81 -8.88 -12.20
C GLN A 212 -7.31 -10.22 -12.75
N ASN A 213 -8.61 -10.35 -13.02
CA ASN A 213 -9.19 -11.55 -13.62
C ASN A 213 -8.69 -11.73 -15.07
N ASP A 214 -8.66 -10.64 -15.83
CA ASP A 214 -8.08 -10.61 -17.17
C ASP A 214 -6.62 -11.07 -17.17
N VAL A 215 -5.80 -10.57 -16.22
CA VAL A 215 -4.40 -10.97 -16.06
C VAL A 215 -4.27 -12.47 -15.75
N SER A 216 -5.17 -13.02 -14.93
CA SER A 216 -5.19 -14.47 -14.61
C SER A 216 -5.47 -15.30 -15.87
N ILE A 217 -6.54 -14.95 -16.60
CA ILE A 217 -6.92 -15.65 -17.83
C ILE A 217 -5.81 -15.58 -18.89
N PHE A 218 -5.18 -14.41 -19.05
CA PHE A 218 -4.03 -14.27 -19.97
C PHE A 218 -2.89 -15.23 -19.62
N ARG A 219 -2.58 -15.38 -18.33
CA ARG A 219 -1.54 -16.29 -17.85
C ARG A 219 -1.93 -17.75 -18.05
N GLU A 220 -3.14 -18.13 -17.68
CA GLU A 220 -3.67 -19.49 -17.82
C GLU A 220 -3.68 -19.97 -19.27
N LEU A 221 -4.03 -19.09 -20.20
CA LEU A 221 -4.07 -19.38 -21.63
C LEU A 221 -2.73 -19.14 -22.36
N GLY A 222 -1.68 -18.68 -21.66
CA GLY A 222 -0.37 -18.41 -22.24
C GLY A 222 -0.35 -17.33 -23.31
N LEU A 223 -1.25 -16.34 -23.22
CA LEU A 223 -1.41 -15.30 -24.24
C LEU A 223 -0.31 -14.24 -24.16
N ARG A 224 0.11 -13.75 -25.33
CA ARG A 224 1.02 -12.60 -25.41
C ARG A 224 0.30 -11.31 -25.03
N PRO A 225 0.77 -10.56 -24.03
CA PRO A 225 0.10 -9.33 -23.62
C PRO A 225 0.34 -8.16 -24.59
N PHE A 226 -0.63 -7.27 -24.67
CA PHE A 226 -0.58 -6.00 -25.40
C PHE A 226 -0.57 -4.84 -24.40
N VAL A 227 0.46 -4.01 -24.42
CA VAL A 227 0.57 -2.85 -23.51
C VAL A 227 -0.22 -1.69 -24.09
N ALA A 228 -1.41 -1.45 -23.58
CA ALA A 228 -2.32 -0.40 -24.06
C ALA A 228 -2.14 0.95 -23.34
N ILE A 229 -1.59 0.96 -22.13
CA ILE A 229 -1.48 2.15 -21.28
C ILE A 229 -0.01 2.30 -20.88
N ASN A 230 0.54 3.52 -21.03
CA ASN A 230 1.89 3.87 -20.61
C ASN A 230 1.94 4.36 -19.15
N LEU A 231 3.14 4.69 -18.65
CA LEU A 231 3.37 5.15 -17.27
C LEU A 231 2.67 6.49 -16.94
N ASP A 232 2.38 7.28 -17.94
CA ASP A 232 1.70 8.57 -17.76
C ASP A 232 0.17 8.41 -17.81
N GLY A 233 -0.35 7.18 -17.92
CA GLY A 233 -1.79 6.91 -18.05
C GLY A 233 -2.36 7.31 -19.40
N GLU A 234 -1.56 7.23 -20.46
CA GLU A 234 -1.96 7.52 -21.83
C GLU A 234 -2.00 6.23 -22.65
N MET A 235 -2.91 6.19 -23.61
CA MET A 235 -3.02 5.09 -24.55
C MET A 235 -1.79 5.02 -25.45
N THR A 236 -1.23 3.84 -25.61
CA THR A 236 -0.06 3.60 -26.48
C THR A 236 -0.43 3.55 -27.97
N GLY A 237 0.57 3.40 -28.85
CA GLY A 237 0.39 3.31 -30.30
C GLY A 237 -0.57 2.21 -30.76
N ILE A 238 -0.66 1.08 -30.02
CA ILE A 238 -1.59 -0.01 -30.38
C ILE A 238 -3.06 0.41 -30.38
N ALA A 239 -3.41 1.47 -29.65
CA ALA A 239 -4.78 1.96 -29.51
C ALA A 239 -5.28 2.73 -30.75
N GLY A 240 -4.47 2.83 -31.82
CA GLY A 240 -4.86 3.47 -33.06
C GLY A 240 -5.39 4.90 -32.88
N PRO A 241 -6.66 5.18 -33.16
CA PRO A 241 -7.23 6.53 -33.04
C PRO A 241 -7.32 7.08 -31.61
N LEU A 242 -7.05 6.26 -30.58
CA LEU A 242 -7.02 6.65 -29.18
C LEU A 242 -5.61 6.93 -28.67
N SER A 243 -4.57 6.70 -29.48
CA SER A 243 -3.15 6.85 -29.09
C SER A 243 -2.85 8.26 -28.55
N GLY A 244 -2.07 8.34 -27.46
CA GLY A 244 -1.67 9.58 -26.79
C GLY A 244 -2.74 10.23 -25.91
N MET A 245 -3.97 9.70 -25.89
CA MET A 245 -5.03 10.21 -25.01
C MET A 245 -4.92 9.64 -23.59
N LYS A 246 -5.27 10.44 -22.59
CA LYS A 246 -5.50 9.91 -21.24
C LYS A 246 -6.64 8.90 -21.24
N VAL A 247 -6.55 7.87 -20.39
CA VAL A 247 -7.54 6.76 -20.33
C VAL A 247 -8.98 7.24 -20.25
N ILE A 248 -9.28 8.28 -19.46
CA ILE A 248 -10.65 8.84 -19.32
C ILE A 248 -11.12 9.47 -20.63
N ASP A 249 -10.28 10.24 -21.30
CA ASP A 249 -10.60 10.89 -22.57
C ASP A 249 -10.72 9.84 -23.69
N ALA A 250 -9.82 8.85 -23.70
CA ALA A 250 -9.86 7.73 -24.62
C ALA A 250 -11.15 6.91 -24.51
N ARG A 251 -11.67 6.70 -23.29
CA ARG A 251 -12.96 6.04 -23.05
C ARG A 251 -14.11 6.81 -23.69
N THR A 252 -14.15 8.13 -23.48
CA THR A 252 -15.15 8.99 -24.09
C THR A 252 -15.06 8.94 -25.62
N ARG A 253 -13.85 9.02 -26.15
CA ARG A 253 -13.59 8.95 -27.59
C ARG A 253 -13.92 7.59 -28.21
N ALA A 254 -13.65 6.50 -27.51
CA ALA A 254 -14.03 5.15 -27.93
C ALA A 254 -15.55 5.01 -28.09
N ILE A 255 -16.33 5.53 -27.15
CA ILE A 255 -17.80 5.56 -27.22
C ILE A 255 -18.27 6.36 -28.45
N GLU A 256 -17.66 7.50 -28.75
CA GLU A 256 -17.99 8.29 -29.94
C GLU A 256 -17.67 7.55 -31.24
N ILE A 257 -16.52 6.88 -31.35
CA ILE A 257 -16.13 6.09 -32.50
C ILE A 257 -17.14 4.98 -32.74
N LEU A 258 -17.46 4.20 -31.68
CA LEU A 258 -18.42 3.09 -31.78
C LEU A 258 -19.84 3.55 -32.14
N ARG A 259 -20.23 4.74 -31.68
CA ARG A 259 -21.51 5.35 -32.05
C ARG A 259 -21.52 5.75 -33.54
N THR A 260 -20.44 6.34 -34.01
CA THR A 260 -20.31 6.80 -35.39
C THR A 260 -20.24 5.66 -36.39
N SER A 261 -19.56 4.55 -36.04
CA SER A 261 -19.50 3.33 -36.87
C SER A 261 -20.81 2.53 -36.85
N GLY A 262 -21.72 2.79 -35.91
CA GLY A 262 -22.95 2.01 -35.73
C GLY A 262 -22.74 0.72 -34.93
N ASP A 263 -21.59 0.56 -34.28
CA ASP A 263 -21.28 -0.64 -33.51
C ASP A 263 -21.68 -0.49 -32.04
N LEU A 264 -22.01 0.72 -31.56
CA LEU A 264 -22.57 0.94 -30.23
C LEU A 264 -24.09 0.68 -30.26
N VAL A 265 -24.51 -0.44 -29.68
CA VAL A 265 -25.93 -0.85 -29.62
C VAL A 265 -26.67 -0.06 -28.54
N SER A 266 -26.13 0.02 -27.33
CA SER A 266 -26.72 0.78 -26.23
C SER A 266 -25.68 1.13 -25.16
N THR A 267 -26.05 2.09 -24.29
CA THR A 267 -25.29 2.40 -23.06
C THR A 267 -26.23 2.43 -21.88
N GLU A 268 -25.78 1.89 -20.75
CA GLU A 268 -26.52 1.86 -19.49
C GLU A 268 -25.67 2.51 -18.41
N ASP A 269 -26.24 3.46 -17.66
CA ASP A 269 -25.57 4.03 -16.50
C ASP A 269 -25.61 3.03 -15.35
N ARG A 270 -24.46 2.80 -14.71
CA ARG A 270 -24.30 1.79 -13.69
C ARG A 270 -23.43 2.31 -12.53
N LEU A 271 -23.82 2.03 -11.30
CA LEU A 271 -22.97 2.17 -10.15
C LEU A 271 -22.06 0.93 -10.06
N GLN A 272 -20.76 1.17 -10.09
CA GLN A 272 -19.75 0.11 -10.02
C GLN A 272 -18.70 0.44 -8.97
N GLU A 273 -18.23 -0.58 -8.25
CA GLU A 273 -17.04 -0.47 -7.42
C GLU A 273 -15.78 -0.37 -8.28
N VAL A 274 -15.13 0.78 -8.22
CA VAL A 274 -13.89 1.05 -8.94
C VAL A 274 -12.73 1.05 -7.94
N PRO A 275 -11.65 0.31 -8.22
CA PRO A 275 -10.45 0.36 -7.40
C PRO A 275 -9.72 1.70 -7.58
N VAL A 276 -9.31 2.29 -6.46
CA VAL A 276 -8.55 3.56 -6.41
C VAL A 276 -7.40 3.43 -5.43
N SER A 277 -6.36 4.26 -5.59
CA SER A 277 -5.31 4.38 -4.60
C SER A 277 -5.86 4.95 -3.28
N GLU A 278 -5.53 4.34 -2.15
CA GLU A 278 -6.03 4.78 -0.82
C GLU A 278 -5.64 6.24 -0.53
N ARG A 279 -4.46 6.64 -0.94
CA ARG A 279 -3.86 7.94 -0.60
C ARG A 279 -4.30 9.07 -1.54
N GLY A 280 -4.26 8.82 -2.84
CA GLY A 280 -4.61 9.80 -3.87
C GLY A 280 -6.08 9.81 -4.26
N GLY A 281 -6.79 8.71 -4.05
CA GLY A 281 -8.17 8.52 -4.53
C GLY A 281 -8.27 8.43 -6.05
N ASN A 282 -7.13 8.28 -6.74
CA ASN A 282 -7.05 8.21 -8.20
C ASN A 282 -7.43 6.81 -8.69
N PRO A 283 -8.04 6.68 -9.88
CA PRO A 283 -8.17 5.40 -10.54
C PRO A 283 -6.80 4.77 -10.77
N ILE A 284 -6.72 3.47 -10.55
CA ILE A 284 -5.51 2.69 -10.78
C ILE A 284 -5.62 1.91 -12.08
N GLU A 285 -4.46 1.66 -12.69
CA GLU A 285 -4.32 0.86 -13.91
C GLU A 285 -3.40 -0.32 -13.64
N ILE A 286 -3.46 -1.37 -14.45
CA ILE A 286 -2.51 -2.48 -14.40
C ILE A 286 -1.50 -2.25 -15.52
N ILE A 287 -0.22 -2.14 -15.16
CA ILE A 287 0.86 -1.85 -16.10
C ILE A 287 1.99 -2.87 -15.93
N LEU A 288 2.55 -3.32 -17.04
CA LEU A 288 3.71 -4.22 -17.04
C LEU A 288 4.97 -3.44 -16.65
N LEU A 289 5.49 -3.72 -15.45
CA LEU A 289 6.63 -3.01 -14.87
C LEU A 289 7.66 -3.97 -14.29
N LYS A 290 8.92 -3.56 -14.40
CA LYS A 290 10.02 -4.23 -13.72
C LYS A 290 10.19 -3.61 -12.34
N GLU A 291 9.80 -4.37 -11.32
CA GLU A 291 9.81 -3.95 -9.91
C GLU A 291 10.47 -5.01 -9.03
N TRP A 292 10.76 -4.64 -7.78
CA TRP A 292 11.27 -5.54 -6.76
C TRP A 292 10.11 -6.14 -5.96
N TYR A 293 10.19 -7.44 -5.70
CA TYR A 293 9.15 -8.20 -4.99
C TYR A 293 9.74 -9.01 -3.84
N VAL A 294 9.03 -9.05 -2.72
CA VAL A 294 9.21 -10.12 -1.73
C VAL A 294 8.33 -11.29 -2.15
N ARG A 295 8.94 -12.44 -2.35
CA ARG A 295 8.24 -13.71 -2.58
C ARG A 295 7.56 -14.11 -1.29
N GLN A 296 6.25 -14.23 -1.30
CA GLN A 296 5.49 -14.52 -0.08
C GLN A 296 4.55 -15.71 -0.22
N THR A 297 4.14 -16.06 -1.43
CA THR A 297 3.15 -17.12 -1.65
C THR A 297 3.62 -18.51 -1.19
N HIS A 298 4.92 -18.76 -1.19
CA HIS A 298 5.50 -20.05 -0.79
C HIS A 298 5.59 -20.26 0.73
N ILE A 299 5.44 -19.21 1.54
CA ILE A 299 5.62 -19.26 3.00
C ILE A 299 4.31 -19.05 3.79
N LEU A 300 3.15 -18.90 3.12
CA LEU A 300 1.88 -18.57 3.77
C LEU A 300 1.46 -19.59 4.83
N ASP A 301 1.60 -20.88 4.56
CA ASP A 301 1.30 -21.94 5.53
C ASP A 301 2.18 -21.81 6.79
N ARG A 302 3.48 -21.54 6.58
CA ARG A 302 4.41 -21.34 7.70
C ARG A 302 4.08 -20.09 8.50
N LEU A 303 3.67 -18.98 7.85
CA LEU A 303 3.20 -17.77 8.53
C LEU A 303 1.95 -18.05 9.36
N MET A 304 1.02 -18.83 8.84
CA MET A 304 -0.17 -19.26 9.57
C MET A 304 0.20 -20.04 10.84
N GLU A 305 1.18 -20.94 10.78
CA GLU A 305 1.68 -21.68 11.94
C GLU A 305 2.35 -20.74 12.96
N LEU A 306 3.30 -19.93 12.53
CA LEU A 306 4.03 -18.99 13.39
C LEU A 306 3.09 -17.98 14.07
N SER A 307 2.00 -17.58 13.40
CA SER A 307 1.01 -16.69 13.99
C SER A 307 0.33 -17.29 15.22
N LYS A 308 0.21 -18.63 15.28
CA LYS A 308 -0.41 -19.36 16.42
C LYS A 308 0.48 -19.35 17.66
N GLU A 309 1.80 -19.17 17.50
CA GLU A 309 2.75 -19.06 18.60
C GLU A 309 2.65 -17.72 19.35
N SER A 310 2.07 -16.69 18.74
CA SER A 310 1.83 -15.39 19.36
C SER A 310 0.45 -15.35 20.01
N ARG A 311 0.35 -14.76 21.21
CA ARG A 311 -0.93 -14.52 21.88
C ARG A 311 -1.61 -13.27 21.32
N PHE A 312 -2.81 -13.38 20.77
CA PHE A 312 -3.63 -12.23 20.37
C PHE A 312 -4.49 -11.69 21.51
N ILE A 313 -4.61 -10.38 21.61
CA ILE A 313 -5.44 -9.68 22.60
C ILE A 313 -6.30 -8.64 21.87
N PRO A 314 -7.63 -8.85 21.81
CA PRO A 314 -8.33 -10.09 22.15
C PRO A 314 -8.10 -11.21 21.12
N GLU A 315 -8.28 -12.45 21.52
CA GLU A 315 -8.00 -13.61 20.65
C GLU A 315 -8.81 -13.61 19.35
N ARG A 316 -10.07 -13.14 19.37
CA ARG A 316 -10.92 -13.03 18.18
C ARG A 316 -10.29 -12.19 17.04
N ASN A 317 -9.42 -11.26 17.36
CA ASN A 317 -8.80 -10.36 16.37
C ASN A 317 -7.65 -11.02 15.58
N ARG A 318 -7.25 -12.25 15.96
CA ARG A 318 -6.38 -13.11 15.13
C ARG A 318 -6.99 -13.35 13.75
N GLN A 319 -8.33 -13.43 13.67
CA GLN A 319 -9.03 -13.71 12.43
C GLN A 319 -8.73 -12.68 11.33
N TYR A 320 -8.53 -11.40 11.69
CA TYR A 320 -8.12 -10.38 10.70
C TYR A 320 -6.81 -10.71 9.98
N LEU A 321 -5.85 -11.30 10.70
CA LEU A 321 -4.59 -11.72 10.11
C LEU A 321 -4.76 -12.99 9.26
N HIS A 322 -5.53 -13.96 9.75
CA HIS A 322 -5.77 -15.21 9.05
C HIS A 322 -6.53 -14.98 7.74
N ASP A 323 -7.61 -14.20 7.76
CA ASP A 323 -8.37 -13.84 6.56
C ASP A 323 -7.48 -13.12 5.52
N TRP A 324 -6.53 -12.32 5.99
CA TRP A 324 -5.58 -11.66 5.10
C TRP A 324 -4.61 -12.66 4.46
N ILE A 325 -4.00 -13.55 5.26
CA ILE A 325 -3.07 -14.58 4.77
C ILE A 325 -3.76 -15.49 3.74
N ASP A 326 -4.99 -15.94 4.03
CA ASP A 326 -5.77 -16.80 3.12
C ASP A 326 -6.13 -16.10 1.80
N GLY A 327 -6.22 -14.77 1.80
CA GLY A 327 -6.52 -13.98 0.61
C GLY A 327 -5.32 -13.67 -0.28
N ILE A 328 -4.08 -13.95 0.15
CA ILE A 328 -2.88 -13.61 -0.60
C ILE A 328 -2.64 -14.61 -1.74
N SER A 329 -2.54 -14.09 -2.96
CA SER A 329 -2.29 -14.88 -4.17
C SER A 329 -1.10 -14.40 -5.01
N ILE A 330 -0.50 -13.27 -4.65
CA ILE A 330 0.61 -12.64 -5.39
C ILE A 330 1.74 -12.25 -4.44
N ASP A 331 2.94 -12.09 -4.99
CA ASP A 331 4.08 -11.57 -4.25
C ASP A 331 3.95 -10.07 -3.97
N TRP A 332 4.58 -9.59 -2.91
CA TRP A 332 4.53 -8.21 -2.48
C TRP A 332 5.47 -7.31 -3.28
N PRO A 333 4.97 -6.31 -4.06
CA PRO A 333 5.80 -5.34 -4.74
C PRO A 333 6.34 -4.30 -3.75
N ILE A 334 7.66 -4.33 -3.51
CA ILE A 334 8.32 -3.50 -2.49
C ILE A 334 9.03 -2.26 -3.02
N SER A 335 9.06 -2.02 -4.32
CA SER A 335 9.69 -0.82 -4.87
C SER A 335 8.68 0.23 -5.29
N ARG A 336 9.07 1.49 -5.12
CA ARG A 336 8.28 2.68 -5.46
C ARG A 336 9.11 3.64 -6.31
N ARG A 337 8.43 4.41 -7.17
CA ARG A 337 9.03 5.41 -8.06
C ARG A 337 8.89 6.82 -7.49
N ARG A 338 9.04 6.92 -6.18
CA ARG A 338 9.04 8.17 -5.41
C ARG A 338 10.44 8.38 -4.83
N TRP A 339 10.68 9.43 -4.03
CA TRP A 339 12.03 9.79 -3.60
C TRP A 339 12.25 9.74 -2.09
N TYR A 340 11.24 10.12 -1.28
CA TYR A 340 11.41 10.23 0.17
C TYR A 340 11.10 8.93 0.91
N HIS A 341 11.92 7.92 0.67
CA HIS A 341 11.90 6.61 1.33
C HIS A 341 13.32 6.04 1.35
N THR A 342 13.53 4.89 2.00
CA THR A 342 14.81 4.18 1.94
C THR A 342 15.06 3.64 0.54
N GLU A 343 16.23 3.88 0.02
CA GLU A 343 16.65 3.48 -1.32
C GLU A 343 16.87 1.97 -1.42
N VAL A 344 16.55 1.40 -2.58
CA VAL A 344 16.93 0.03 -2.93
C VAL A 344 18.46 -0.02 -3.11
N PRO A 345 19.21 -0.79 -2.31
CA PRO A 345 20.67 -0.69 -2.21
C PRO A 345 21.40 -1.49 -3.30
N ILE A 346 21.13 -1.20 -4.57
CA ILE A 346 21.66 -1.97 -5.71
C ILE A 346 22.35 -1.06 -6.72
N TRP A 347 23.52 -1.49 -7.21
CA TRP A 347 24.11 -1.00 -8.46
C TRP A 347 24.19 -2.16 -9.44
N TYR A 348 23.82 -1.93 -10.68
CA TYR A 348 23.88 -2.89 -11.77
C TYR A 348 25.20 -2.75 -12.52
N SER A 349 25.82 -3.90 -12.91
CA SER A 349 26.85 -3.90 -13.96
C SER A 349 26.26 -3.43 -15.29
N GLU A 350 27.11 -3.00 -16.21
CA GLU A 350 26.71 -2.48 -17.52
C GLU A 350 25.88 -3.49 -18.31
N ASP A 351 26.24 -4.78 -18.25
CA ASP A 351 25.52 -5.89 -18.87
C ASP A 351 24.32 -6.40 -18.08
N ARG A 352 24.10 -5.84 -16.86
CA ARG A 352 23.03 -6.23 -15.92
C ARG A 352 23.03 -7.70 -15.48
N THR A 353 24.12 -8.43 -15.68
CA THR A 353 24.25 -9.82 -15.19
C THR A 353 24.65 -9.88 -13.72
N LYS A 354 25.34 -8.84 -13.24
CA LYS A 354 25.80 -8.72 -11.86
C LYS A 354 25.22 -7.51 -11.17
N VAL A 355 25.16 -7.59 -9.86
CA VAL A 355 24.79 -6.47 -8.99
C VAL A 355 25.85 -6.28 -7.91
N VAL A 356 26.00 -5.03 -7.47
CA VAL A 356 26.83 -4.68 -6.32
C VAL A 356 25.91 -4.33 -5.18
N VAL A 357 26.11 -4.94 -4.01
CA VAL A 357 25.33 -4.73 -2.80
C VAL A 357 26.23 -4.20 -1.68
N PRO A 358 25.76 -3.27 -0.82
CA PRO A 358 26.58 -2.70 0.24
C PRO A 358 26.88 -3.76 1.34
N PRO A 359 27.94 -3.55 2.11
CA PRO A 359 28.22 -4.37 3.27
C PRO A 359 27.12 -4.20 4.33
N ARG A 360 26.92 -5.27 5.11
CA ARG A 360 25.92 -5.32 6.18
C ARG A 360 26.10 -4.17 7.17
N GLY A 361 25.03 -3.50 7.55
CA GLY A 361 25.02 -2.36 8.48
C GLY A 361 25.40 -1.02 7.83
N SER A 362 25.56 -0.96 6.51
CA SER A 362 25.80 0.30 5.78
C SER A 362 24.52 0.86 5.20
N TYR A 363 24.39 2.18 5.24
CA TYR A 363 23.37 2.93 4.49
C TYR A 363 23.99 3.57 3.26
N VAL A 364 23.37 3.40 2.11
CA VAL A 364 23.83 3.91 0.82
C VAL A 364 22.67 4.48 0.00
N GLN A 365 23.00 5.41 -0.91
CA GLN A 365 22.05 6.01 -1.85
C GLN A 365 22.54 5.79 -3.29
N PRO A 366 22.22 4.65 -3.92
CA PRO A 366 22.78 4.26 -5.22
C PRO A 366 22.56 5.25 -6.36
N TRP A 367 21.49 6.03 -6.30
CA TRP A 367 21.18 7.06 -7.30
C TRP A 367 22.24 8.19 -7.36
N ARG A 368 23.07 8.36 -6.31
CA ARG A 368 24.12 9.40 -6.27
C ARG A 368 25.47 8.88 -5.80
N ASP A 369 25.52 7.81 -5.02
CA ASP A 369 26.75 7.31 -4.40
C ASP A 369 27.39 6.20 -5.24
N SER A 370 28.71 6.11 -5.21
CA SER A 370 29.43 4.92 -5.67
C SER A 370 29.41 3.83 -4.59
N PRO A 371 29.49 2.54 -4.97
CA PRO A 371 29.56 1.48 -3.98
C PRO A 371 30.78 1.61 -3.08
N PRO A 372 30.69 1.34 -1.76
CA PRO A 372 31.85 1.15 -0.90
C PRO A 372 32.79 0.07 -1.43
N ASN A 373 34.10 0.20 -1.23
CA ASN A 373 35.10 -0.75 -1.75
C ASN A 373 34.87 -2.20 -1.31
N ASN A 374 34.37 -2.39 -0.09
CA ASN A 374 34.06 -3.69 0.49
C ASN A 374 32.64 -4.19 0.19
N SER A 375 31.92 -3.53 -0.73
CA SER A 375 30.65 -4.02 -1.24
C SER A 375 30.83 -5.35 -1.96
N GLU A 376 29.83 -6.24 -1.88
CA GLU A 376 29.87 -7.52 -2.54
C GLU A 376 29.35 -7.42 -3.97
N VAL A 377 30.04 -8.12 -4.87
CA VAL A 377 29.57 -8.34 -6.26
C VAL A 377 28.85 -9.69 -6.27
N VAL A 378 27.60 -9.68 -6.66
CA VAL A 378 26.72 -10.85 -6.63
C VAL A 378 26.22 -11.14 -8.03
N ASP A 379 26.25 -12.40 -8.45
CA ASP A 379 25.58 -12.84 -9.67
C ASP A 379 24.06 -12.68 -9.50
N ARG A 380 23.43 -12.06 -10.49
CA ARG A 380 22.03 -11.68 -10.35
C ARG A 380 21.07 -12.88 -10.41
N GLU A 381 21.44 -13.94 -11.11
CA GLU A 381 20.60 -15.12 -11.28
C GLU A 381 20.85 -16.14 -10.18
N SER A 382 22.10 -16.57 -9.99
CA SER A 382 22.46 -17.59 -9.00
C SER A 382 22.48 -17.08 -7.56
N LYS A 383 22.60 -15.76 -7.34
CA LYS A 383 22.80 -15.12 -6.04
C LYS A 383 24.14 -15.39 -5.38
N ASP A 384 25.07 -16.00 -6.09
CA ASP A 384 26.41 -16.27 -5.58
C ASP A 384 27.24 -14.99 -5.43
N THR A 385 27.96 -14.86 -4.33
CA THR A 385 28.94 -13.79 -4.15
C THR A 385 30.20 -14.14 -4.94
N LEU A 386 30.57 -13.26 -5.88
CA LEU A 386 31.70 -13.45 -6.79
C LEU A 386 33.01 -12.85 -6.24
N GLY A 387 32.92 -11.87 -5.35
CA GLY A 387 34.06 -11.16 -4.76
C GLY A 387 33.65 -9.77 -4.28
N THR A 388 34.61 -8.92 -3.98
CA THR A 388 34.36 -7.54 -3.57
C THR A 388 34.36 -6.57 -4.76
N TYR A 389 33.71 -5.42 -4.60
CA TYR A 389 33.72 -4.35 -5.59
C TYR A 389 35.16 -3.87 -5.89
N GLN A 390 36.01 -3.77 -4.86
CA GLN A 390 37.41 -3.38 -5.03
C GLN A 390 38.18 -4.34 -5.96
N GLU A 391 37.93 -5.64 -5.85
CA GLU A 391 38.58 -6.66 -6.66
C GLU A 391 38.07 -6.72 -8.10
N LEU A 392 36.78 -6.50 -8.31
CA LEU A 392 36.09 -6.76 -9.57
C LEU A 392 35.70 -5.49 -10.34
N SER A 393 35.96 -4.29 -9.81
CA SER A 393 35.48 -3.01 -10.38
C SER A 393 35.85 -2.83 -11.87
N SER A 394 37.04 -3.27 -12.28
CA SER A 394 37.49 -3.19 -13.67
C SER A 394 36.70 -4.07 -14.66
N THR A 395 35.98 -5.08 -14.16
CA THR A 395 35.22 -6.04 -14.99
C THR A 395 33.72 -5.73 -15.07
N LEU A 396 33.23 -4.76 -14.28
CA LEU A 396 31.80 -4.47 -14.17
C LEU A 396 31.30 -3.44 -15.19
N GLY A 397 32.21 -2.78 -15.89
CA GLY A 397 31.88 -1.63 -16.74
C GLY A 397 31.34 -0.46 -15.93
N LYS A 398 30.51 0.38 -16.57
CA LYS A 398 29.86 1.51 -15.91
C LYS A 398 28.72 1.02 -15.02
N LEU A 399 28.83 1.25 -13.72
CA LEU A 399 27.75 0.92 -12.79
C LEU A 399 26.57 1.89 -12.94
N ILE A 400 25.36 1.34 -12.81
CA ILE A 400 24.10 2.09 -12.82
C ILE A 400 23.42 1.86 -11.47
N GLY A 401 23.30 2.92 -10.65
CA GLY A 401 22.59 2.84 -9.37
C GLY A 401 21.08 2.71 -9.55
N GLU A 402 20.44 1.95 -8.68
CA GLU A 402 18.98 1.87 -8.65
C GLU A 402 18.40 3.21 -8.14
N GLU A 403 17.37 3.71 -8.81
CA GLU A 403 16.70 4.96 -8.47
C GLU A 403 15.45 4.77 -7.61
N LYS A 404 14.91 3.53 -7.60
CA LYS A 404 13.73 3.20 -6.84
C LYS A 404 14.00 3.17 -5.35
N VAL A 405 12.96 3.40 -4.59
CA VAL A 405 12.97 3.36 -3.13
C VAL A 405 12.04 2.26 -2.63
N PHE A 406 12.11 1.93 -1.36
CA PHE A 406 11.21 0.95 -0.76
C PHE A 406 9.78 1.49 -0.62
N ASP A 407 8.83 0.57 -0.59
CA ASP A 407 7.53 0.76 0.02
C ASP A 407 7.70 1.17 1.49
N THR A 408 6.87 2.08 1.98
CA THR A 408 6.84 2.51 3.39
C THR A 408 6.80 1.32 4.35
N TRP A 409 6.01 0.30 4.03
CA TRP A 409 5.87 -0.88 4.88
C TRP A 409 7.11 -1.77 4.89
N MET A 410 7.99 -1.67 3.89
CA MET A 410 9.28 -2.36 3.90
C MET A 410 10.21 -1.78 4.98
N ASP A 411 10.12 -0.49 5.27
CA ASP A 411 10.83 0.14 6.39
C ASP A 411 10.11 -0.11 7.72
N SER A 412 8.84 0.28 7.83
CA SER A 412 8.07 0.26 9.08
C SER A 412 8.03 -1.13 9.72
N SER A 413 7.97 -2.18 8.92
CA SER A 413 7.92 -3.57 9.39
C SER A 413 9.26 -4.10 9.92
N ASN A 414 10.35 -3.33 9.90
CA ASN A 414 11.63 -3.67 10.52
C ASN A 414 11.73 -3.21 11.98
N SER A 415 10.74 -2.46 12.48
CA SER A 415 10.81 -1.81 13.79
C SER A 415 11.04 -2.78 14.97
N ASN A 416 10.48 -3.99 14.93
CA ASN A 416 10.73 -5.00 15.96
C ASN A 416 12.17 -5.52 15.94
N LEU A 417 12.73 -5.74 14.76
CA LEU A 417 14.12 -6.18 14.58
C LEU A 417 15.08 -5.08 15.02
N TYR A 418 14.86 -3.84 14.59
CA TYR A 418 15.67 -2.69 14.97
C TYR A 418 15.68 -2.48 16.48
N VAL A 419 14.51 -2.38 17.12
CA VAL A 419 14.37 -2.15 18.56
C VAL A 419 14.97 -3.29 19.39
N SER A 420 14.91 -4.52 18.91
CA SER A 420 15.54 -5.66 19.59
C SER A 420 17.05 -5.76 19.37
N GLY A 421 17.66 -4.91 18.54
CA GLY A 421 19.11 -4.89 18.34
C GLY A 421 19.59 -5.81 17.22
N TYR A 422 18.72 -6.22 16.30
CA TYR A 422 19.12 -6.98 15.12
C TYR A 422 20.22 -6.25 14.36
N LEU A 423 21.32 -6.93 14.06
CA LEU A 423 22.57 -6.42 13.48
C LEU A 423 23.45 -5.54 14.39
N THR A 424 22.90 -4.90 15.41
CA THR A 424 23.61 -3.87 16.20
C THR A 424 24.03 -4.35 17.57
N ASP A 425 23.24 -5.20 18.24
CA ASP A 425 23.50 -5.73 19.57
C ASP A 425 22.99 -7.18 19.72
N PRO A 426 23.83 -8.18 19.41
CA PRO A 426 23.42 -9.59 19.49
C PRO A 426 22.96 -10.02 20.88
N LYS A 427 23.53 -9.47 21.96
CA LYS A 427 23.14 -9.81 23.34
C LYS A 427 21.74 -9.28 23.67
N LEU A 428 21.44 -8.09 23.20
CA LEU A 428 20.09 -7.54 23.33
C LEU A 428 19.11 -8.35 22.48
N PHE A 429 19.48 -8.68 21.25
CA PHE A 429 18.64 -9.45 20.33
C PHE A 429 18.22 -10.79 20.93
N ASP A 430 19.15 -11.56 21.50
CA ASP A 430 18.86 -12.84 22.14
C ASP A 430 17.87 -12.73 23.30
N ARG A 431 17.87 -11.60 24.03
CA ARG A 431 16.98 -11.36 25.16
C ARG A 431 15.63 -10.75 24.76
N ALA A 432 15.60 -9.94 23.71
CA ALA A 432 14.48 -9.08 23.36
C ALA A 432 13.63 -9.61 22.20
N PHE A 433 14.13 -10.57 21.42
CA PHE A 433 13.39 -11.15 20.29
C PHE A 433 12.93 -12.59 20.60
N PRO A 434 11.67 -12.98 20.33
CA PRO A 434 10.55 -12.17 19.85
C PRO A 434 10.17 -11.07 20.85
N THR A 435 9.82 -9.88 20.33
CA THR A 435 9.44 -8.76 21.20
C THR A 435 8.20 -9.09 22.04
N SER A 436 8.15 -8.58 23.28
CA SER A 436 7.15 -9.02 24.27
C SER A 436 5.73 -8.67 23.86
N ILE A 437 5.53 -7.50 23.26
CA ILE A 437 4.19 -7.03 22.86
C ILE A 437 4.24 -6.10 21.64
N ARG A 438 3.26 -6.26 20.75
CA ARG A 438 2.98 -5.35 19.64
C ARG A 438 1.58 -4.75 19.80
N PRO A 439 1.43 -3.52 20.32
CA PRO A 439 0.16 -2.82 20.26
C PRO A 439 0.00 -2.16 18.88
N GLN A 440 -1.17 -2.28 18.28
CA GLN A 440 -1.51 -1.66 17.00
C GLN A 440 -3.01 -1.58 16.77
N GLY A 441 -3.43 -0.75 15.80
CA GLY A 441 -4.81 -0.71 15.33
C GLY A 441 -5.12 -1.85 14.35
N LYS A 442 -6.40 -2.18 14.25
CA LYS A 442 -6.87 -3.24 13.33
C LYS A 442 -6.67 -2.90 11.85
N GLU A 443 -6.62 -1.61 11.50
CA GLU A 443 -6.46 -1.12 10.13
C GLU A 443 -5.09 -1.44 9.53
N ILE A 444 -4.07 -1.68 10.37
CA ILE A 444 -2.71 -1.99 9.92
C ILE A 444 -2.30 -3.45 10.15
N VAL A 445 -3.26 -4.34 10.40
CA VAL A 445 -3.00 -5.79 10.51
C VAL A 445 -2.51 -6.36 9.18
N ARG A 446 -3.11 -5.93 8.06
CA ARG A 446 -2.75 -6.37 6.69
C ARG A 446 -1.41 -5.82 6.20
N THR A 447 -0.91 -4.77 6.81
CA THR A 447 0.32 -4.08 6.44
C THR A 447 1.38 -4.25 7.52
N TRP A 448 1.42 -3.39 8.54
CA TRP A 448 2.49 -3.37 9.53
C TRP A 448 2.68 -4.70 10.26
N LEU A 449 1.60 -5.36 10.75
CA LEU A 449 1.72 -6.65 11.41
C LEU A 449 2.15 -7.74 10.45
N TYR A 450 1.41 -7.89 9.35
CA TYR A 450 1.66 -8.95 8.38
C TYR A 450 3.11 -8.91 7.84
N TYR A 451 3.56 -7.76 7.34
CA TYR A 451 4.90 -7.64 6.79
C TYR A 451 6.02 -7.78 7.84
N THR A 452 5.74 -7.43 9.11
CA THR A 452 6.67 -7.72 10.21
C THR A 452 6.81 -9.24 10.44
N LEU A 453 5.69 -9.97 10.46
CA LEU A 453 5.69 -11.43 10.63
C LEU A 453 6.34 -12.12 9.42
N LEU A 454 6.03 -11.68 8.21
CA LEU A 454 6.64 -12.18 6.97
C LEU A 454 8.17 -12.10 7.03
N LYS A 455 8.72 -10.93 7.37
CA LYS A 455 10.18 -10.78 7.47
C LYS A 455 10.79 -11.55 8.63
N SER A 456 10.11 -11.63 9.77
CA SER A 456 10.57 -12.46 10.89
C SER A 456 10.61 -13.94 10.52
N ALA A 457 9.64 -14.41 9.74
CA ALA A 457 9.62 -15.79 9.23
C ALA A 457 10.74 -16.04 8.20
N LEU A 458 10.86 -15.18 7.19
CA LEU A 458 11.87 -15.33 6.12
C LEU A 458 13.30 -15.26 6.66
N LEU A 459 13.58 -14.36 7.60
CA LEU A 459 14.93 -14.15 8.14
C LEU A 459 15.31 -15.13 9.25
N LEU A 460 14.35 -15.54 10.08
CA LEU A 460 14.63 -16.16 11.37
C LEU A 460 13.83 -17.44 11.63
N ASP A 461 12.81 -17.73 10.83
CA ASP A 461 11.81 -18.79 11.05
C ASP A 461 11.20 -18.75 12.47
N ARG A 462 10.89 -17.55 12.97
CA ARG A 462 10.38 -17.31 14.33
C ARG A 462 9.21 -16.33 14.30
N PRO A 463 8.27 -16.40 15.29
CA PRO A 463 7.26 -15.38 15.47
C PRO A 463 7.93 -14.03 15.81
N GLY A 464 7.41 -12.94 15.29
CA GLY A 464 7.95 -11.60 15.56
C GLY A 464 7.65 -11.09 16.97
N PHE A 465 6.60 -11.64 17.63
CA PHE A 465 6.06 -11.16 18.90
C PHE A 465 5.57 -12.30 19.78
N GLN A 466 5.71 -12.12 21.11
CA GLN A 466 5.09 -13.00 22.11
C GLN A 466 3.58 -12.70 22.22
N SER A 467 3.21 -11.42 22.19
CA SER A 467 1.82 -10.97 22.23
C SER A 467 1.55 -9.87 21.21
N ILE A 468 0.38 -9.94 20.57
CA ILE A 468 -0.10 -8.97 19.60
C ILE A 468 -1.41 -8.39 20.14
N TRP A 469 -1.40 -7.08 20.35
CA TRP A 469 -2.54 -6.35 20.90
C TRP A 469 -3.21 -5.54 19.79
N VAL A 470 -4.37 -6.00 19.33
CA VAL A 470 -5.08 -5.37 18.21
C VAL A 470 -6.21 -4.52 18.75
N ASP A 471 -6.08 -3.20 18.64
CA ASP A 471 -7.06 -2.23 19.09
C ASP A 471 -8.07 -1.88 17.98
N GLY A 472 -9.24 -1.38 18.38
CA GLY A 472 -10.27 -0.90 17.47
C GLY A 472 -10.01 0.51 16.93
N LEU A 473 -10.93 1.00 16.10
CA LEU A 473 -10.88 2.34 15.52
C LEU A 473 -11.60 3.37 16.38
N GLY A 474 -11.02 4.57 16.47
CA GLY A 474 -11.76 5.75 16.92
C GLY A 474 -12.78 6.18 15.87
N MET A 475 -14.05 6.12 16.23
CA MET A 475 -15.17 6.50 15.39
C MET A 475 -15.69 7.89 15.79
N ASP A 476 -16.33 8.59 14.87
CA ASP A 476 -17.03 9.82 15.21
C ASP A 476 -18.26 9.54 16.12
N PRO A 477 -18.95 10.55 16.66
CA PRO A 477 -20.08 10.33 17.57
C PRO A 477 -21.23 9.50 16.98
N TRP A 478 -21.28 9.36 15.67
CA TRP A 478 -22.31 8.58 14.95
C TRP A 478 -21.82 7.20 14.48
N GLY A 479 -20.63 6.78 14.88
CA GLY A 479 -20.08 5.46 14.55
C GLY A 479 -19.46 5.34 13.15
N ARG A 480 -19.08 6.46 12.53
CA ARG A 480 -18.36 6.43 11.23
C ARG A 480 -16.85 6.56 11.46
N LYS A 481 -16.06 5.87 10.65
CA LYS A 481 -14.60 6.04 10.62
C LYS A 481 -14.27 7.52 10.39
N MET A 482 -13.42 8.09 11.24
CA MET A 482 -12.95 9.46 11.05
C MET A 482 -11.95 9.56 9.89
N SER A 483 -12.15 10.53 9.01
CA SER A 483 -11.25 10.82 7.91
C SER A 483 -11.25 12.31 7.53
N LYS A 484 -10.14 12.75 6.94
CA LYS A 484 -10.03 14.12 6.41
C LYS A 484 -11.05 14.38 5.29
N SER A 485 -11.29 13.39 4.45
CA SER A 485 -12.24 13.49 3.32
C SER A 485 -13.68 13.62 3.78
N LEU A 486 -14.07 12.98 4.88
CA LEU A 486 -15.40 13.10 5.47
C LEU A 486 -15.56 14.38 6.30
N GLY A 487 -14.47 15.03 6.70
CA GLY A 487 -14.51 16.23 7.54
C GLY A 487 -15.12 15.99 8.93
N ASN A 488 -15.01 14.76 9.45
CA ASN A 488 -15.55 14.32 10.73
C ASN A 488 -14.47 14.01 11.78
N GLY A 489 -13.22 14.39 11.51
CA GLY A 489 -12.09 14.17 12.42
C GLY A 489 -12.12 15.13 13.61
N ILE A 490 -11.75 14.60 14.79
CA ILE A 490 -11.55 15.35 16.02
C ILE A 490 -10.06 15.34 16.33
N ASP A 491 -9.45 16.52 16.36
CA ASP A 491 -8.03 16.67 16.59
C ASP A 491 -7.67 16.42 18.06
N ALA A 492 -6.68 15.54 18.30
CA ALA A 492 -6.28 15.13 19.63
C ALA A 492 -5.70 16.30 20.45
N ASP A 493 -4.89 17.16 19.86
CA ASP A 493 -4.28 18.30 20.58
C ASP A 493 -5.36 19.27 21.06
N SER A 494 -6.36 19.54 20.26
CA SER A 494 -7.47 20.41 20.65
C SER A 494 -8.30 19.82 21.82
N VAL A 495 -8.43 18.49 21.87
CA VAL A 495 -9.08 17.81 23.01
C VAL A 495 -8.22 17.94 24.27
N LEU A 496 -6.91 17.73 24.17
CA LEU A 496 -5.99 17.85 25.30
C LEU A 496 -5.82 19.30 25.80
N GLU A 497 -6.00 20.28 24.92
CA GLU A 497 -5.96 21.70 25.28
C GLU A 497 -7.27 22.22 25.90
N CYS A 498 -8.35 21.50 25.71
CA CYS A 498 -9.64 21.86 26.27
C CYS A 498 -9.60 21.84 27.79
N GLY A 499 -9.89 22.98 28.41
CA GLY A 499 -9.82 23.18 29.87
C GLY A 499 -8.49 23.74 30.38
N ALA A 500 -7.40 23.64 29.64
CA ALA A 500 -6.13 24.23 30.02
C ALA A 500 -6.19 25.77 29.92
N GLY A 501 -5.95 26.47 31.05
CA GLY A 501 -6.05 27.93 31.08
C GLY A 501 -7.42 28.51 30.74
N GLY A 502 -8.50 27.73 30.91
CA GLY A 502 -9.88 28.16 30.61
C GLY A 502 -10.25 28.10 29.11
N ARG A 503 -9.48 27.41 28.31
CA ARG A 503 -9.78 27.27 26.87
C ARG A 503 -10.99 26.36 26.63
N THR A 504 -11.93 26.84 25.80
CA THR A 504 -13.06 26.05 25.32
C THR A 504 -12.68 25.30 24.06
N GLY A 505 -12.89 24.00 24.02
CA GLY A 505 -12.81 23.20 22.81
C GLY A 505 -14.08 23.38 21.96
N SER A 506 -13.92 23.54 20.66
CA SER A 506 -15.03 23.63 19.71
C SER A 506 -14.64 22.91 18.42
N TRP A 507 -15.35 21.84 18.10
CA TRP A 507 -15.09 21.02 16.91
C TRP A 507 -16.25 21.14 15.94
N ARG A 508 -15.95 21.66 14.74
CA ARG A 508 -16.91 21.68 13.64
C ARG A 508 -16.69 20.44 12.80
N ILE A 509 -17.62 19.51 12.85
CA ILE A 509 -17.55 18.24 12.14
C ILE A 509 -18.82 18.02 11.31
N LYS A 510 -18.69 17.24 10.24
CA LYS A 510 -19.81 16.89 9.37
C LYS A 510 -20.62 15.74 9.96
N GLY A 511 -21.87 15.99 10.31
CA GLY A 511 -22.79 15.00 10.86
C GLY A 511 -23.16 13.88 9.88
N ALA A 512 -23.90 12.88 10.35
CA ALA A 512 -24.34 11.76 9.52
C ALA A 512 -25.28 12.19 8.38
N ASP A 513 -26.05 13.26 8.59
CA ASP A 513 -26.94 13.88 7.61
C ASP A 513 -26.22 14.84 6.64
N GLY A 514 -24.90 14.93 6.72
CA GLY A 514 -24.07 15.82 5.91
C GLY A 514 -24.04 17.28 6.38
N LYS A 515 -24.79 17.66 7.42
CA LYS A 515 -24.80 19.02 7.97
C LYS A 515 -23.63 19.24 8.93
N GLN A 516 -23.22 20.50 9.08
CA GLN A 516 -22.21 20.88 10.06
C GLN A 516 -22.80 20.81 11.48
N VAL A 517 -22.12 20.10 12.36
CA VAL A 517 -22.41 20.01 13.79
C VAL A 517 -21.24 20.62 14.55
N VAL A 518 -21.53 21.35 15.62
CA VAL A 518 -20.51 21.94 16.50
C VAL A 518 -20.59 21.25 17.85
N LEU A 519 -19.55 20.47 18.19
CA LEU A 519 -19.37 19.89 19.51
C LEU A 519 -18.57 20.86 20.39
N LYS A 520 -18.89 20.96 21.67
CA LYS A 520 -18.23 21.87 22.61
C LYS A 520 -17.92 21.17 23.92
N ALA A 521 -16.73 21.41 24.44
CA ALA A 521 -16.35 21.01 25.79
C ALA A 521 -15.42 22.07 26.43
N ASN A 522 -15.33 22.09 27.74
CA ASN A 522 -14.62 23.15 28.47
C ASN A 522 -13.58 22.62 29.46
N LYS A 523 -13.60 21.33 29.79
CA LYS A 523 -12.87 20.77 30.93
C LYS A 523 -12.31 19.36 30.72
N ILE A 524 -11.98 18.96 29.49
CA ILE A 524 -11.48 17.61 29.25
C ILE A 524 -10.06 17.45 29.79
N GLY A 525 -9.08 18.06 29.17
CA GLY A 525 -7.67 17.91 29.51
C GLY A 525 -7.13 16.48 29.35
N SER A 526 -5.86 16.30 29.66
CA SER A 526 -5.18 15.00 29.49
C SER A 526 -5.71 13.91 30.42
N GLU A 527 -6.01 14.24 31.66
CA GLU A 527 -6.46 13.27 32.68
C GLU A 527 -7.85 12.72 32.37
N CYS A 528 -8.78 13.60 31.97
CA CYS A 528 -10.12 13.18 31.57
C CYS A 528 -10.09 12.31 30.32
N PHE A 529 -9.30 12.71 29.33
CA PHE A 529 -9.08 11.92 28.11
C PHE A 529 -8.50 10.54 28.41
N ARG A 530 -7.48 10.47 29.27
CA ARG A 530 -6.86 9.19 29.67
C ARG A 530 -7.83 8.28 30.41
N LEU A 531 -8.62 8.86 31.35
CA LEU A 531 -9.61 8.08 32.10
C LEU A 531 -10.70 7.54 31.16
N TRP A 532 -11.19 8.36 30.23
CA TRP A 532 -12.12 7.93 29.20
C TRP A 532 -11.53 6.77 28.35
N LYS A 533 -10.30 6.92 27.84
CA LYS A 533 -9.65 5.89 27.02
C LYS A 533 -9.50 4.58 27.79
N ALA A 534 -9.20 4.63 29.09
CA ALA A 534 -9.07 3.45 29.92
C ALA A 534 -10.39 2.76 30.26
N CYS A 535 -11.51 3.51 30.28
CA CYS A 535 -12.81 2.99 30.70
C CYS A 535 -13.72 2.60 29.53
N ASP A 536 -13.78 3.41 28.47
CA ASP A 536 -14.73 3.24 27.37
C ASP A 536 -14.11 2.66 26.11
N ALA A 537 -12.84 2.94 25.82
CA ALA A 537 -12.16 2.41 24.66
C ALA A 537 -11.53 1.06 24.98
N GLN A 538 -12.35 0.03 25.02
CA GLN A 538 -11.89 -1.33 25.30
C GLN A 538 -11.02 -1.88 24.16
N VAL A 539 -10.04 -2.69 24.53
CA VAL A 539 -9.13 -3.31 23.57
C VAL A 539 -9.88 -4.22 22.61
N GLY A 540 -9.67 -3.99 21.34
CA GLY A 540 -10.24 -4.82 20.27
C GLY A 540 -11.58 -4.35 19.72
N ASP A 541 -12.23 -3.40 20.39
CA ASP A 541 -13.51 -2.86 19.96
C ASP A 541 -13.36 -1.44 19.43
N ASP A 542 -14.19 -1.08 18.46
CA ASP A 542 -14.30 0.31 17.99
C ASP A 542 -14.93 1.17 19.10
N PHE A 543 -14.49 2.39 19.22
CA PHE A 543 -14.94 3.29 20.27
C PHE A 543 -15.30 4.67 19.70
N HIS A 544 -16.31 5.30 20.27
CA HIS A 544 -16.80 6.61 19.82
C HIS A 544 -16.04 7.73 20.52
N ILE A 545 -15.65 8.73 19.77
CA ILE A 545 -15.01 9.96 20.28
C ILE A 545 -16.02 11.09 20.24
N ASN A 546 -16.57 11.42 21.40
CA ASN A 546 -17.48 12.56 21.60
C ASN A 546 -16.96 13.42 22.74
N PRO A 547 -16.37 14.61 22.49
CA PRO A 547 -15.82 15.46 23.53
C PRO A 547 -16.84 15.89 24.61
N GLU A 548 -18.10 16.10 24.25
CA GLU A 548 -19.14 16.50 25.19
C GLU A 548 -19.46 15.36 26.18
N GLU A 549 -19.54 14.14 25.69
CA GLU A 549 -19.75 12.96 26.54
C GLU A 549 -18.56 12.65 27.42
N ILE A 550 -17.35 12.78 26.88
CA ILE A 550 -16.10 12.60 27.64
C ILE A 550 -16.06 13.55 28.83
N GLU A 551 -16.36 14.83 28.61
CA GLU A 551 -16.43 15.83 29.69
C GLU A 551 -17.50 15.47 30.71
N THR A 552 -18.73 15.24 30.26
CA THR A 552 -19.87 14.97 31.13
C THR A 552 -19.65 13.75 32.02
N LYS A 553 -19.11 12.66 31.46
CA LYS A 553 -18.96 11.40 32.15
C LYS A 553 -17.75 11.37 33.10
N TYR A 554 -16.62 11.93 32.68
CA TYR A 554 -15.34 11.71 33.37
C TYR A 554 -14.84 12.89 34.19
N TYR A 555 -15.16 14.13 33.86
CA TYR A 555 -14.69 15.28 34.64
C TYR A 555 -15.19 15.28 36.10
N GLY A 556 -16.46 14.92 36.31
CA GLY A 556 -17.02 14.81 37.64
C GLY A 556 -16.36 13.70 38.50
N VAL A 557 -16.00 12.57 37.89
CA VAL A 557 -15.29 11.47 38.53
C VAL A 557 -13.90 11.91 38.98
N LEU A 558 -13.14 12.56 38.12
CA LEU A 558 -11.82 13.10 38.44
C LEU A 558 -11.89 14.12 39.54
N THR A 559 -12.86 15.03 39.52
CA THR A 559 -13.06 16.04 40.59
C THR A 559 -13.28 15.36 41.93
N LYS A 560 -14.07 14.28 41.98
CA LYS A 560 -14.26 13.51 43.24
C LYS A 560 -12.96 12.84 43.70
N ILE A 561 -12.20 12.22 42.81
CA ILE A 561 -10.90 11.60 43.12
C ILE A 561 -9.94 12.64 43.70
N PHE A 562 -9.81 13.80 43.05
CA PHE A 562 -8.98 14.89 43.55
C PHE A 562 -9.40 15.39 44.93
N ASN A 563 -10.71 15.57 45.15
CA ASN A 563 -11.21 16.00 46.43
C ASN A 563 -10.91 14.97 47.54
N VAL A 564 -11.14 13.68 47.27
CA VAL A 564 -10.80 12.62 48.24
C VAL A 564 -9.31 12.60 48.51
N ALA A 565 -8.44 12.68 47.49
CA ALA A 565 -6.99 12.70 47.70
C ALA A 565 -6.48 13.92 48.48
N ARG A 566 -7.21 15.04 48.51
CA ARG A 566 -6.88 16.22 49.33
C ARG A 566 -7.25 16.05 50.82
N PHE A 567 -8.15 15.13 51.12
CA PHE A 567 -8.57 14.83 52.50
C PHE A 567 -7.79 13.66 53.11
N ALA A 568 -7.15 12.82 52.32
CA ALA A 568 -6.27 11.74 52.74
C ALA A 568 -4.83 12.26 53.01
#